data_9b2009c32bd28d2f59156245c673c09d
#
_entry.id   9b2009c32bd28d2f59156245c673c09d
#
_cell.length_a   1.000
_cell.length_b   1.000
_cell.length_c   1.000
_cell.angle_alpha   90.00
_cell.angle_beta   90.00
_cell.angle_gamma   90.00
#
_symmetry.space_group_name_H-M   'P 1'
#
loop_
_entity.id
_entity.type
_entity.pdbx_description
1 polymer ?
#
loop_
_entity_poly.entity_id
_entity_poly.type
_entity_poly.pdbx_seq_one_letter_code
_entity_poly.pdbx_strand_id
1 'polypeptide(L)'
;MTIQVANVTSAGNTVYTSSGNTAITWLTVTNYGASDLYANVWVVPFGSSAANVNIILANIAILSAANTTGGDTYQIYSGGEKLLLGNGDSVYASSSANTLNAVVSFTTI
;
A
#
# COMPACT_ATOMS: atom_id res chain seq x y z
N MET A 1 -10.98 10.61 -11.22
CA MET A 1 -10.09 10.17 -10.14
C MET A 1 -10.85 9.29 -9.16
N THR A 2 -10.27 8.21 -8.75
CA THR A 2 -10.97 7.19 -7.96
C THR A 2 -10.12 6.84 -6.74
N ILE A 3 -10.78 6.47 -5.64
CA ILE A 3 -10.13 6.04 -4.40
C ILE A 3 -10.47 4.58 -4.18
N GLN A 4 -9.45 3.78 -3.87
CA GLN A 4 -9.57 2.39 -3.45
C GLN A 4 -8.99 2.24 -2.05
N VAL A 5 -9.70 1.52 -1.18
CA VAL A 5 -9.25 1.26 0.18
C VAL A 5 -9.18 -0.25 0.41
N ALA A 6 -8.25 -0.67 1.25
CA ALA A 6 -8.11 -2.08 1.62
C ALA A 6 -7.55 -2.21 3.03
N ASN A 7 -8.02 -3.23 3.75
CA ASN A 7 -7.37 -3.63 4.98
C ASN A 7 -6.24 -4.59 4.63
N VAL A 8 -5.03 -4.28 5.09
CA VAL A 8 -3.84 -5.08 4.82
C VAL A 8 -3.70 -6.13 5.91
N THR A 9 -3.62 -7.39 5.52
CA THR A 9 -3.58 -8.51 6.45
C THR A 9 -2.16 -9.04 6.64
N SER A 10 -1.96 -9.85 7.68
CA SER A 10 -0.67 -10.48 7.93
C SER A 10 -0.30 -11.51 6.86
N ALA A 11 -1.29 -12.12 6.22
CA ALA A 11 -1.06 -13.03 5.09
C ALA A 11 -0.70 -12.29 3.80
N GLY A 12 -0.98 -11.00 3.74
CA GLY A 12 -0.82 -10.19 2.55
C GLY A 12 -2.04 -10.25 1.63
N ASN A 13 -2.27 -9.16 0.92
CA ASN A 13 -3.36 -9.07 -0.03
C ASN A 13 -3.10 -7.99 -1.07
N THR A 14 -3.78 -8.09 -2.20
CA THR A 14 -3.75 -7.07 -3.24
C THR A 14 -4.54 -5.85 -2.78
N VAL A 15 -3.90 -4.69 -2.84
CA VAL A 15 -4.53 -3.41 -2.49
C VAL A 15 -5.27 -2.84 -3.71
N TYR A 16 -4.65 -2.94 -4.87
CA TYR A 16 -5.20 -2.38 -6.11
C TYR A 16 -4.65 -3.12 -7.32
N THR A 17 -5.52 -3.41 -8.27
CA THR A 17 -5.14 -3.97 -9.57
C THR A 17 -5.55 -2.99 -10.66
N SER A 18 -4.61 -2.65 -11.54
CA SER A 18 -4.86 -1.70 -12.62
C SER A 18 -5.73 -2.32 -13.71
N SER A 19 -6.77 -1.60 -14.09
CA SER A 19 -7.58 -1.92 -15.27
C SER A 19 -7.24 -0.89 -16.35
N GLY A 20 -6.60 -1.35 -17.42
CA GLY A 20 -6.01 -0.45 -18.40
C GLY A 20 -4.76 0.23 -17.83
N ASN A 21 -4.41 1.38 -18.38
CA ASN A 21 -3.28 2.17 -17.90
C ASN A 21 -3.77 3.17 -16.84
N THR A 22 -3.14 3.17 -15.67
CA THR A 22 -3.50 4.07 -14.59
C THR A 22 -2.28 4.72 -13.97
N ALA A 23 -2.50 5.90 -13.39
CA ALA A 23 -1.50 6.59 -12.59
C ALA A 23 -1.98 6.64 -11.14
N ILE A 24 -1.18 6.09 -10.23
CA ILE A 24 -1.42 6.22 -8.79
C ILE A 24 -0.84 7.56 -8.36
N THR A 25 -1.69 8.40 -7.77
CA THR A 25 -1.32 9.75 -7.34
C THR A 25 -1.22 9.87 -5.83
N TRP A 26 -1.76 8.89 -5.10
CA TRP A 26 -1.72 8.86 -3.64
C TRP A 26 -1.69 7.41 -3.17
N LEU A 27 -0.77 7.09 -2.27
CA LEU A 27 -0.69 5.76 -1.65
C LEU A 27 -0.21 5.94 -0.23
N THR A 28 -1.06 5.59 0.74
CA THR A 28 -0.72 5.64 2.15
C THR A 28 -1.07 4.32 2.82
N VAL A 29 -0.32 4.02 3.89
CA VAL A 29 -0.64 2.93 4.82
C VAL A 29 -0.67 3.51 6.22
N THR A 30 -1.70 3.15 7.00
CA THR A 30 -1.93 3.69 8.34
C THR A 30 -2.18 2.55 9.32
N ASN A 31 -1.47 2.59 10.45
CA ASN A 31 -1.72 1.68 11.56
C ASN A 31 -2.79 2.28 12.48
N TYR A 32 -3.97 1.66 12.51
CA TYR A 32 -5.08 2.10 13.35
C TYR A 32 -5.25 1.25 14.61
N GLY A 33 -4.33 0.32 14.85
CA GLY A 33 -4.43 -0.61 15.97
C GLY A 33 -3.73 -0.14 17.24
N ALA A 34 -3.68 -1.02 18.21
CA ALA A 34 -3.11 -0.77 19.54
C ALA A 34 -1.65 -1.22 19.67
N SER A 35 -1.10 -1.89 18.65
CA SER A 35 0.28 -2.38 18.66
C SER A 35 1.03 -1.89 17.44
N ASP A 36 2.34 -1.68 17.59
CA ASP A 36 3.22 -1.35 16.48
C ASP A 36 3.25 -2.51 15.49
N LEU A 37 3.47 -2.19 14.21
CA LEU A 37 3.58 -3.20 13.17
C LEU A 37 4.69 -2.84 12.18
N TYR A 38 5.05 -3.83 11.36
CA TYR A 38 5.94 -3.63 10.23
C TYR A 38 5.16 -3.87 8.94
N ALA A 39 5.32 -2.98 7.98
CA ALA A 39 4.60 -3.02 6.72
C ALA A 39 5.53 -3.29 5.54
N ASN A 40 5.02 -4.01 4.56
CA ASN A 40 5.68 -4.25 3.29
C ASN A 40 4.73 -3.92 2.15
N VAL A 41 5.26 -3.31 1.09
CA VAL A 41 4.48 -3.00 -0.11
C VAL A 41 5.28 -3.38 -1.34
N TRP A 42 4.63 -4.04 -2.29
CA TRP A 42 5.20 -4.46 -3.57
C TRP A 42 4.41 -3.85 -4.71
N VAL A 43 5.10 -3.56 -5.81
CA VAL A 43 4.47 -3.29 -7.11
C VAL A 43 4.68 -4.52 -7.97
N VAL A 44 3.60 -5.21 -8.33
CA VAL A 44 3.65 -6.53 -8.95
C VAL A 44 3.25 -6.41 -10.41
N PRO A 45 4.18 -6.63 -11.36
CA PRO A 45 3.85 -6.66 -12.78
C PRO A 45 2.86 -7.77 -13.09
N PHE A 46 2.05 -7.58 -14.12
CA PHE A 46 1.08 -8.58 -14.55
C PHE A 46 1.77 -9.92 -14.81
N GLY A 47 1.21 -10.99 -14.26
CA GLY A 47 1.77 -12.33 -14.39
C GLY A 47 2.88 -12.66 -13.42
N SER A 48 3.28 -11.74 -12.55
CA SER A 48 4.30 -11.95 -11.54
C SER A 48 3.69 -12.12 -10.16
N SER A 49 4.56 -12.39 -9.18
CA SER A 49 4.20 -12.48 -7.76
C SER A 49 5.02 -11.50 -6.94
N ALA A 50 4.53 -11.15 -5.75
CA ALA A 50 5.28 -10.35 -4.81
C ALA A 50 6.60 -11.03 -4.46
N ALA A 51 7.72 -10.33 -4.63
CA ALA A 51 9.06 -10.85 -4.41
C ALA A 51 10.02 -9.70 -4.08
N ASN A 52 11.22 -10.03 -3.64
CA ASN A 52 12.20 -9.02 -3.26
C ASN A 52 12.57 -8.07 -4.42
N VAL A 53 12.42 -8.53 -5.66
CA VAL A 53 12.78 -7.71 -6.84
C VAL A 53 11.76 -6.61 -7.13
N ASN A 54 10.54 -6.68 -6.59
CA ASN A 54 9.49 -5.67 -6.82
C ASN A 54 8.97 -5.02 -5.54
N ILE A 55 9.67 -5.20 -4.43
CA ILE A 55 9.30 -4.54 -3.18
C ILE A 55 9.69 -3.06 -3.21
N ILE A 56 8.78 -2.19 -2.78
CA ILE A 56 9.03 -0.75 -2.71
C ILE A 56 9.05 -0.22 -1.27
N LEU A 57 8.55 -1.01 -0.32
CA LEU A 57 8.59 -0.67 1.09
C LEU A 57 8.83 -1.96 1.88
N ALA A 58 9.99 -2.07 2.54
CA ALA A 58 10.40 -3.29 3.20
C ALA A 58 10.52 -3.09 4.71
N ASN A 59 9.71 -3.81 5.48
CA ASN A 59 9.76 -3.84 6.95
C ASN A 59 9.80 -2.45 7.59
N ILE A 60 8.94 -1.56 7.15
CA ILE A 60 8.86 -0.23 7.73
C ILE A 60 8.01 -0.29 9.00
N ALA A 61 8.58 0.18 10.11
CA ALA A 61 7.87 0.25 11.38
C ALA A 61 6.84 1.37 11.34
N ILE A 62 5.59 1.03 11.66
CA ILE A 62 4.50 2.00 11.74
C ILE A 62 3.91 1.90 13.15
N LEU A 63 4.06 2.98 13.92
CA LEU A 63 3.70 2.99 15.34
C LEU A 63 2.19 2.97 15.53
N SER A 64 1.76 2.37 16.63
CA SER A 64 0.33 2.30 16.97
C SER A 64 -0.20 3.63 17.51
N ALA A 65 -1.53 3.73 17.57
CA ALA A 65 -2.19 4.86 18.25
C ALA A 65 -1.89 4.88 19.75
N ALA A 66 -1.44 3.77 20.34
CA ALA A 66 -1.05 3.72 21.74
C ALA A 66 0.34 4.33 21.99
N ASN A 67 1.22 4.31 20.97
CA ASN A 67 2.59 4.79 21.08
C ASN A 67 2.80 6.18 20.47
N THR A 68 1.82 6.66 19.71
CA THR A 68 1.86 7.99 19.10
C THR A 68 0.45 8.57 19.03
N THR A 69 0.31 9.85 19.10
CA THR A 69 -0.99 10.52 19.08
C THR A 69 -1.64 10.30 17.71
N GLY A 70 -2.76 9.55 17.69
CA GLY A 70 -3.54 9.32 16.49
C GLY A 70 -3.04 8.20 15.58
N GLY A 71 -2.02 7.44 15.99
CA GLY A 71 -1.41 6.41 15.15
C GLY A 71 -0.44 6.99 14.14
N ASP A 72 0.16 6.13 13.34
CA ASP A 72 1.16 6.53 12.37
C ASP A 72 0.71 6.20 10.95
N THR A 73 1.07 7.07 10.03
CA THR A 73 0.77 6.92 8.59
C THR A 73 2.08 7.06 7.81
N TYR A 74 2.30 6.16 6.87
CA TYR A 74 3.41 6.26 5.94
C TYR A 74 2.88 6.58 4.55
N GLN A 75 3.36 7.69 3.96
CA GLN A 75 2.98 8.11 2.61
C GLN A 75 4.05 7.66 1.61
N ILE A 76 3.65 6.88 0.62
CA ILE A 76 4.56 6.41 -0.42
C ILE A 76 4.48 7.36 -1.62
N TYR A 77 3.26 7.71 -2.03
CA TYR A 77 3.01 8.71 -3.07
C TYR A 77 2.04 9.74 -2.52
N SER A 78 2.41 11.00 -2.58
CA SER A 78 1.66 12.10 -1.95
C SER A 78 1.22 13.20 -2.92
N GLY A 79 1.17 12.89 -4.23
CA GLY A 79 0.64 13.79 -5.25
C GLY A 79 1.68 14.43 -6.15
N GLY A 80 2.92 14.64 -5.69
CA GLY A 80 4.00 15.17 -6.51
C GLY A 80 4.65 14.14 -7.41
N GLU A 81 4.58 12.89 -7.00
CA GLU A 81 5.11 11.74 -7.72
C GLU A 81 3.95 10.86 -8.18
N LYS A 82 4.19 10.04 -9.18
CA LYS A 82 3.18 9.13 -9.71
C LYS A 82 3.78 7.76 -9.97
N LEU A 83 3.03 6.73 -9.65
CA LEU A 83 3.34 5.37 -10.05
C LEU A 83 2.45 5.02 -11.24
N LEU A 84 3.07 4.68 -12.38
CA LEU A 84 2.33 4.34 -13.59
C LEU A 84 2.19 2.83 -13.69
N LEU A 85 0.96 2.35 -13.85
CA LEU A 85 0.67 0.93 -13.95
C LEU A 85 0.02 0.63 -15.31
N GLY A 86 0.45 -0.47 -15.93
CA GLY A 86 -0.23 -1.04 -17.08
C GLY A 86 -1.35 -1.98 -16.65
N ASN A 87 -2.09 -2.49 -17.62
CA ASN A 87 -3.22 -3.38 -17.37
C ASN A 87 -2.76 -4.65 -16.65
N GLY A 88 -3.37 -4.94 -15.50
CA GLY A 88 -3.07 -6.12 -14.72
C GLY A 88 -1.94 -5.96 -13.71
N ASP A 89 -1.18 -4.87 -13.77
CA ASP A 89 -0.19 -4.56 -12.73
C ASP A 89 -0.92 -4.25 -11.42
N SER A 90 -0.30 -4.58 -10.29
CA SER A 90 -0.98 -4.43 -9.01
C SER A 90 -0.06 -3.91 -7.91
N VAL A 91 -0.68 -3.40 -6.86
CA VAL A 91 -0.03 -3.07 -5.59
C VAL A 91 -0.46 -4.12 -4.58
N TYR A 92 0.52 -4.75 -3.96
CA TYR A 92 0.32 -5.81 -2.96
C TYR A 92 0.95 -5.35 -1.65
N ALA A 93 0.33 -5.67 -0.54
CA ALA A 93 0.85 -5.27 0.77
C ALA A 93 0.66 -6.37 1.80
N SER A 94 1.54 -6.38 2.80
CA SER A 94 1.39 -7.23 3.98
C SER A 94 1.83 -6.45 5.21
N SER A 95 1.42 -6.91 6.39
CA SER A 95 1.86 -6.34 7.64
C SER A 95 1.99 -7.42 8.70
N SER A 96 2.70 -7.10 9.80
CA SER A 96 2.84 -8.04 10.91
C SER A 96 1.59 -8.17 11.76
N ALA A 97 0.57 -7.34 11.53
CA ALA A 97 -0.72 -7.38 12.23
C ALA A 97 -1.85 -6.99 11.27
N ASN A 98 -3.11 -7.26 11.64
CA ASN A 98 -4.25 -7.02 10.77
C ASN A 98 -4.89 -5.64 10.97
N THR A 99 -4.13 -4.68 11.48
CA THR A 99 -4.62 -3.33 11.80
C THR A 99 -4.00 -2.24 10.93
N LEU A 100 -3.55 -2.60 9.75
CA LEU A 100 -3.05 -1.66 8.75
C LEU A 100 -4.09 -1.47 7.66
N ASN A 101 -4.38 -0.23 7.29
CA ASN A 101 -5.14 0.03 6.08
C ASN A 101 -4.25 0.63 5.00
N ALA A 102 -4.71 0.52 3.76
CA ALA A 102 -4.07 1.17 2.61
C ALA A 102 -5.12 1.99 1.86
N VAL A 103 -4.74 3.18 1.42
CA VAL A 103 -5.58 4.05 0.62
C VAL A 103 -4.82 4.41 -0.65
N VAL A 104 -5.44 4.16 -1.79
CA VAL A 104 -4.88 4.44 -3.11
C VAL A 104 -5.82 5.40 -3.83
N SER A 105 -5.28 6.48 -4.36
CA SER A 105 -6.00 7.35 -5.29
C SER A 105 -5.35 7.23 -6.67
N PHE A 106 -6.15 7.06 -7.69
CA PHE A 106 -5.65 6.82 -9.04
C PHE A 106 -6.53 7.48 -10.10
N THR A 107 -5.97 7.62 -11.29
CA THR A 107 -6.68 8.10 -12.46
C THR A 107 -6.30 7.26 -13.67
N THR A 108 -7.25 7.06 -14.57
CA THR A 108 -7.00 6.38 -15.85
C THR A 108 -6.25 7.33 -16.80
N ILE A 109 -5.31 6.80 -17.51
CA ILE A 109 -4.49 7.54 -18.46
C ILE A 109 -4.49 6.92 -19.86
#